data_688a4165592df3d6bf8d68e437658609
#
_entry.id   688a4165592df3d6bf8d68e437658609
#
_cell.length_a   1.000
_cell.length_b   1.000
_cell.length_c   1.000
_cell.angle_alpha   90.00
_cell.angle_beta   90.00
_cell.angle_gamma   90.00
#
_symmetry.space_group_name_H-M   'P 1'
#
loop_
_entity.id
_entity.type
_entity.pdbx_description
1 polymer ?
#
loop_
_entity_poly.entity_id
_entity_poly.type
_entity_poly.pdbx_seq_one_letter_code
_entity_poly.pdbx_strand_id
1 'polypeptide(L)'
;GYRQIMEKRLGQKARVIWLTGLPCSGKTTLGSGLEKALLDEGFHVKLLDGDVTRKGLCSDLGFSARDREENIRRVAEISKLFVDSGIITINAFITPTERLRELAREIIGSDNLVSIYVNAPVEVCEARDVKGMYRKARSGEILDFTGVSAPFEIPLSPDYRIDTASLAPEQNIAELLEFIVPIIKFEA
;
A
#
# COMPACT_ATOMS: atom_id res chain seq x y z
N GLY A 1 9.27 -9.32 -24.49
CA GLY A 1 8.11 -10.07 -24.08
C GLY A 1 6.85 -9.21 -24.01
N TYR A 2 5.74 -9.80 -23.63
CA TYR A 2 4.43 -9.14 -23.55
C TYR A 2 4.46 -7.87 -22.68
N ARG A 3 5.04 -7.96 -21.49
CA ARG A 3 5.13 -6.82 -20.57
C ARG A 3 5.85 -5.63 -21.21
N GLN A 4 6.99 -5.87 -21.86
CA GLN A 4 7.76 -4.79 -22.49
C GLN A 4 6.97 -4.12 -23.62
N ILE A 5 6.21 -4.90 -24.38
CA ILE A 5 5.33 -4.35 -25.42
C ILE A 5 4.27 -3.44 -24.78
N MET A 6 3.66 -3.88 -23.70
CA MET A 6 2.63 -3.11 -23.00
C MET A 6 3.20 -1.86 -22.34
N GLU A 7 4.36 -1.96 -21.70
CA GLU A 7 5.02 -0.80 -21.11
C GLU A 7 5.32 0.27 -22.16
N LYS A 8 5.81 -0.15 -23.32
CA LYS A 8 6.05 0.76 -24.44
C LYS A 8 4.76 1.41 -24.94
N ARG A 9 3.68 0.62 -25.11
CA ARG A 9 2.38 1.11 -25.58
C ARG A 9 1.75 2.09 -24.59
N LEU A 10 1.89 1.82 -23.31
CA LEU A 10 1.31 2.64 -22.23
C LEU A 10 2.22 3.81 -21.85
N GLY A 11 3.46 3.82 -22.31
CA GLY A 11 4.40 4.89 -22.02
C GLY A 11 4.84 4.94 -20.56
N GLN A 12 4.96 3.79 -19.91
CA GLN A 12 5.30 3.70 -18.49
C GLN A 12 6.05 2.41 -18.17
N LYS A 13 6.78 2.42 -17.04
CA LYS A 13 7.33 1.21 -16.43
C LYS A 13 6.37 0.76 -15.34
N ALA A 14 5.91 -0.48 -15.41
CA ALA A 14 5.00 -1.02 -14.42
C ALA A 14 5.73 -1.37 -13.13
N ARG A 15 5.17 -0.95 -12.00
CA ARG A 15 5.66 -1.24 -10.65
C ARG A 15 4.48 -1.42 -9.71
N VAL A 16 4.73 -2.12 -8.62
CA VAL A 16 3.81 -2.18 -7.49
C VAL A 16 4.31 -1.20 -6.44
N ILE A 17 3.51 -0.17 -6.17
CA ILE A 17 3.81 0.82 -5.14
C ILE A 17 3.05 0.40 -3.89
N TRP A 18 3.77 -0.10 -2.89
CA TRP A 18 3.16 -0.67 -1.69
C TRP A 18 3.30 0.27 -0.50
N LEU A 19 2.18 0.83 -0.05
CA LEU A 19 2.09 1.69 1.12
C LEU A 19 1.81 0.83 2.36
N THR A 20 2.70 0.88 3.32
CA THR A 20 2.63 0.15 4.60
C THR A 20 2.55 1.14 5.75
N GLY A 21 1.75 0.85 6.76
CA GLY A 21 1.64 1.71 7.94
C GLY A 21 0.49 1.29 8.85
N LEU A 22 0.44 1.89 10.03
CA LEU A 22 -0.62 1.67 11.02
C LEU A 22 -2.00 2.02 10.45
N PRO A 23 -3.09 1.45 11.02
CA PRO A 23 -4.43 1.98 10.78
C PRO A 23 -4.46 3.48 11.02
N CYS A 24 -5.11 4.23 10.16
CA CYS A 24 -5.20 5.71 10.23
C CYS A 24 -3.87 6.45 10.05
N SER A 25 -2.84 5.81 9.53
CA SER A 25 -1.57 6.50 9.21
C SER A 25 -1.66 7.40 7.97
N GLY A 26 -2.72 7.28 7.16
CA GLY A 26 -2.91 8.07 5.96
C GLY A 26 -2.72 7.31 4.65
N LYS A 27 -2.56 5.98 4.70
CA LYS A 27 -2.33 5.16 3.50
C LYS A 27 -3.40 5.32 2.44
N THR A 28 -4.67 5.23 2.82
CA THR A 28 -5.79 5.32 1.88
C THR A 28 -5.89 6.70 1.26
N THR A 29 -5.74 7.74 2.07
CA THR A 29 -5.74 9.12 1.60
C THR A 29 -4.60 9.38 0.61
N LEU A 30 -3.38 8.94 0.95
CA LEU A 30 -2.23 9.07 0.06
C LEU A 30 -2.39 8.22 -1.19
N GLY A 31 -2.88 6.98 -1.04
CA GLY A 31 -3.11 6.09 -2.16
C GLY A 31 -4.11 6.65 -3.17
N SER A 32 -5.24 7.17 -2.69
CA SER A 32 -6.27 7.79 -3.53
C SER A 32 -5.76 9.06 -4.21
N GLY A 33 -5.06 9.91 -3.48
CA GLY A 33 -4.50 11.13 -4.02
C GLY A 33 -3.42 10.87 -5.05
N LEU A 34 -2.57 9.88 -4.78
CA LEU A 34 -1.51 9.46 -5.71
C LEU A 34 -2.10 8.86 -6.99
N GLU A 35 -3.11 8.00 -6.87
CA GLU A 35 -3.82 7.42 -8.02
C GLU A 35 -4.38 8.54 -8.92
N LYS A 36 -5.09 9.50 -8.32
CA LYS A 36 -5.66 10.62 -9.06
C LYS A 36 -4.58 11.44 -9.77
N ALA A 37 -3.53 11.79 -9.06
CA ALA A 37 -2.43 12.59 -9.62
C ALA A 37 -1.73 11.88 -10.78
N LEU A 38 -1.49 10.58 -10.66
CA LEU A 38 -0.87 9.80 -11.71
C LEU A 38 -1.79 9.63 -12.92
N LEU A 39 -3.08 9.41 -12.70
CA LEU A 39 -4.07 9.37 -13.79
C LEU A 39 -4.11 10.71 -14.54
N ASP A 40 -4.09 11.82 -13.81
CA ASP A 40 -4.08 13.16 -14.41
C ASP A 40 -2.83 13.40 -15.27
N GLU A 41 -1.71 12.75 -14.93
CA GLU A 41 -0.47 12.79 -15.71
C GLU A 41 -0.44 11.78 -16.87
N GLY A 42 -1.49 11.00 -17.06
CA GLY A 42 -1.60 10.03 -18.14
C GLY A 42 -1.08 8.63 -17.83
N PHE A 43 -0.74 8.34 -16.58
CA PHE A 43 -0.34 6.98 -16.18
C PHE A 43 -1.55 6.06 -16.03
N HIS A 44 -1.34 4.80 -16.34
CA HIS A 44 -2.33 3.73 -16.16
C HIS A 44 -2.06 3.04 -14.82
N VAL A 45 -2.89 3.33 -13.84
CA VAL A 45 -2.67 2.94 -12.46
C VAL A 45 -3.98 2.48 -11.80
N LYS A 46 -3.88 1.53 -10.86
CA LYS A 46 -5.02 1.03 -10.10
C LYS A 46 -4.69 0.98 -8.61
N LEU A 47 -5.54 1.61 -7.80
CA LEU A 47 -5.45 1.50 -6.34
C LEU A 47 -6.11 0.20 -5.87
N LEU A 48 -5.37 -0.54 -5.04
CA LEU A 48 -5.85 -1.69 -4.30
C LEU A 48 -5.73 -1.37 -2.81
N ASP A 49 -6.86 -1.34 -2.11
CA ASP A 49 -6.87 -1.14 -0.67
C ASP A 49 -7.62 -2.27 0.06
N GLY A 50 -7.46 -2.33 1.39
CA GLY A 50 -8.02 -3.39 2.19
C GLY A 50 -9.55 -3.45 2.15
N ASP A 51 -10.23 -2.32 2.10
CA ASP A 51 -11.69 -2.28 2.08
C ASP A 51 -12.24 -2.85 0.77
N VAL A 52 -11.65 -2.45 -0.36
CA VAL A 52 -12.07 -2.94 -1.69
C VAL A 52 -11.79 -4.42 -1.85
N THR A 53 -10.59 -4.88 -1.49
CA THR A 53 -10.21 -6.29 -1.65
C THR A 53 -11.03 -7.20 -0.74
N ARG A 54 -11.38 -6.77 0.48
CA ARG A 54 -12.18 -7.55 1.40
C ARG A 54 -13.66 -7.64 1.01
N LYS A 55 -14.14 -6.80 0.12
CA LYS A 55 -15.49 -6.90 -0.43
C LYS A 55 -15.60 -7.86 -1.63
N GLY A 56 -14.47 -8.22 -2.22
CA GLY A 56 -14.41 -9.08 -3.41
C GLY A 56 -13.37 -10.18 -3.27
N LEU A 57 -12.16 -9.90 -3.75
CA LEU A 57 -11.05 -10.86 -3.83
C LEU A 57 -10.81 -11.63 -2.53
N CYS A 58 -10.93 -10.98 -1.39
CA CYS A 58 -10.65 -11.53 -0.07
C CYS A 58 -11.90 -11.57 0.83
N SER A 59 -13.10 -11.61 0.25
CA SER A 59 -14.36 -11.57 1.00
C SER A 59 -14.58 -12.78 1.93
N ASP A 60 -13.92 -13.90 1.65
CA ASP A 60 -13.96 -15.12 2.46
C ASP A 60 -12.98 -15.12 3.63
N LEU A 61 -12.12 -14.11 3.74
CA LEU A 61 -11.07 -14.05 4.76
C LEU A 61 -11.48 -13.20 5.96
N GLY A 62 -11.11 -13.69 7.15
CA GLY A 62 -11.23 -12.95 8.41
C GLY A 62 -9.92 -12.27 8.80
N PHE A 63 -9.68 -12.18 10.10
CA PHE A 63 -8.54 -11.45 10.68
C PHE A 63 -7.58 -12.33 11.48
N SER A 64 -7.69 -13.66 11.36
CA SER A 64 -6.69 -14.56 11.94
C SER A 64 -5.33 -14.32 11.28
N ALA A 65 -4.26 -14.73 11.93
CA ALA A 65 -2.91 -14.61 11.36
C ALA A 65 -2.82 -15.30 9.99
N ARG A 66 -3.43 -16.48 9.85
CA ARG A 66 -3.48 -17.22 8.60
C ARG A 66 -4.25 -16.47 7.50
N ASP A 67 -5.40 -15.89 7.84
CA ASP A 67 -6.22 -15.15 6.88
C ASP A 67 -5.54 -13.84 6.47
N ARG A 68 -4.86 -13.17 7.39
CA ARG A 68 -4.07 -11.96 7.08
C ARG A 68 -2.93 -12.28 6.11
N GLU A 69 -2.25 -13.39 6.30
CA GLU A 69 -1.21 -13.85 5.37
C GLU A 69 -1.78 -14.17 4.00
N GLU A 70 -2.89 -14.91 3.95
CA GLU A 70 -3.58 -15.24 2.69
C GLU A 70 -4.08 -14.00 1.97
N ASN A 71 -4.57 -13.00 2.71
CA ASN A 71 -4.97 -11.71 2.14
C ASN A 71 -3.78 -11.05 1.41
N ILE A 72 -2.63 -10.96 2.06
CA ILE A 72 -1.43 -10.37 1.44
C ILE A 72 -0.96 -11.20 0.25
N ARG A 73 -0.99 -12.53 0.36
CA ARG A 73 -0.62 -13.40 -0.76
C ARG A 73 -1.47 -13.13 -1.99
N ARG A 74 -2.78 -13.09 -1.84
CA ARG A 74 -3.72 -12.84 -2.96
C ARG A 74 -3.50 -11.45 -3.56
N VAL A 75 -3.33 -10.44 -2.72
CA VAL A 75 -3.09 -9.07 -3.18
C VAL A 75 -1.78 -8.97 -3.95
N ALA A 76 -0.73 -9.63 -3.47
CA ALA A 76 0.56 -9.66 -4.17
C ALA A 76 0.46 -10.37 -5.53
N GLU A 77 -0.26 -11.49 -5.59
CA GLU A 77 -0.48 -12.23 -6.84
C GLU A 77 -1.25 -11.40 -7.88
N ILE A 78 -2.33 -10.73 -7.46
CA ILE A 78 -3.10 -9.88 -8.39
C ILE A 78 -2.27 -8.67 -8.84
N SER A 79 -1.47 -8.10 -7.95
CA SER A 79 -0.58 -6.99 -8.27
C SER A 79 0.46 -7.39 -9.32
N LYS A 80 1.00 -8.60 -9.20
CA LYS A 80 1.92 -9.16 -10.19
C LYS A 80 1.28 -9.29 -11.57
N LEU A 81 0.01 -9.75 -11.64
CA LEU A 81 -0.72 -9.83 -12.90
C LEU A 81 -0.90 -8.46 -13.54
N PHE A 82 -1.19 -7.42 -12.77
CA PHE A 82 -1.27 -6.05 -13.28
C PHE A 82 0.07 -5.59 -13.85
N VAL A 83 1.15 -5.78 -13.10
CA VAL A 83 2.50 -5.38 -13.54
C VAL A 83 2.93 -6.13 -14.79
N ASP A 84 2.65 -7.42 -14.86
CA ASP A 84 2.94 -8.22 -16.06
C ASP A 84 2.14 -7.75 -17.28
N SER A 85 1.06 -7.01 -17.05
CA SER A 85 0.24 -6.38 -18.09
C SER A 85 0.61 -4.91 -18.37
N GLY A 86 1.65 -4.42 -17.74
CA GLY A 86 2.12 -3.05 -17.93
C GLY A 86 1.41 -2.00 -17.07
N ILE A 87 0.54 -2.42 -16.14
CA ILE A 87 -0.26 -1.53 -15.29
C ILE A 87 0.42 -1.36 -13.92
N ILE A 88 0.47 -0.12 -13.45
CA ILE A 88 0.99 0.22 -12.12
C ILE A 88 -0.12 -0.04 -11.09
N THR A 89 0.24 -0.64 -9.96
CA THR A 89 -0.68 -0.72 -8.81
C THR A 89 -0.16 0.13 -7.65
N ILE A 90 -1.10 0.71 -6.91
CA ILE A 90 -0.84 1.35 -5.62
C ILE A 90 -1.56 0.50 -4.60
N ASN A 91 -0.81 -0.09 -3.67
CA ASN A 91 -1.37 -0.98 -2.66
C ASN A 91 -1.34 -0.27 -1.31
N ALA A 92 -2.47 -0.22 -0.61
CA ALA A 92 -2.59 0.42 0.70
C ALA A 92 -3.06 -0.61 1.73
N PHE A 93 -2.11 -1.23 2.42
CA PHE A 93 -2.36 -2.28 3.40
C PHE A 93 -1.47 -2.07 4.63
N ILE A 94 -1.96 -2.45 5.80
CA ILE A 94 -1.20 -2.32 7.05
C ILE A 94 0.13 -3.07 6.93
N THR A 95 0.11 -4.32 6.48
CA THR A 95 1.28 -5.19 6.28
C THR A 95 2.24 -5.10 7.47
N PRO A 96 1.81 -5.55 8.68
CA PRO A 96 2.43 -5.12 9.94
C PRO A 96 3.76 -5.80 10.30
N THR A 97 4.20 -6.80 9.54
CA THR A 97 5.42 -7.56 9.89
C THR A 97 6.37 -7.67 8.70
N GLU A 98 7.65 -7.81 9.00
CA GLU A 98 8.66 -8.06 7.96
C GLU A 98 8.38 -9.36 7.19
N ARG A 99 7.85 -10.37 7.87
CA ARG A 99 7.47 -11.64 7.23
C ARG A 99 6.43 -11.42 6.12
N LEU A 100 5.39 -10.64 6.39
CA LEU A 100 4.35 -10.33 5.39
C LEU A 100 4.90 -9.48 4.24
N ARG A 101 5.78 -8.54 4.55
CA ARG A 101 6.44 -7.69 3.55
C ARG A 101 7.36 -8.53 2.65
N GLU A 102 8.07 -9.48 3.24
CA GLU A 102 8.94 -10.39 2.48
C GLU A 102 8.11 -11.33 1.60
N LEU A 103 6.97 -11.83 2.08
CA LEU A 103 6.04 -12.63 1.28
C LEU A 103 5.61 -11.86 0.03
N ALA A 104 5.20 -10.61 0.19
CA ALA A 104 4.83 -9.76 -0.94
C ALA A 104 5.99 -9.55 -1.91
N ARG A 105 7.20 -9.31 -1.38
CA ARG A 105 8.41 -9.11 -2.18
C ARG A 105 8.77 -10.35 -2.99
N GLU A 106 8.69 -11.51 -2.40
CA GLU A 106 8.98 -12.78 -3.09
C GLU A 106 8.02 -13.04 -4.25
N ILE A 107 6.74 -12.75 -4.05
CA ILE A 107 5.71 -12.94 -5.09
C ILE A 107 5.87 -11.91 -6.22
N ILE A 108 6.00 -10.66 -5.88
CA ILE A 108 6.03 -9.54 -6.84
C ILE A 108 7.39 -9.45 -7.54
N GLY A 109 8.45 -9.75 -6.83
CA GLY A 109 9.83 -9.54 -7.29
C GLY A 109 10.37 -8.19 -6.83
N SER A 110 11.59 -8.20 -6.28
CA SER A 110 12.21 -7.01 -5.69
C SER A 110 12.32 -5.84 -6.69
N ASP A 111 12.61 -6.14 -7.96
CA ASP A 111 12.76 -5.10 -9.00
C ASP A 111 11.42 -4.44 -9.36
N ASN A 112 10.31 -5.08 -9.06
CA ASN A 112 8.97 -4.60 -9.38
C ASN A 112 8.30 -3.89 -8.20
N LEU A 113 8.84 -4.03 -7.00
CA LEU A 113 8.24 -3.53 -5.77
C LEU A 113 8.89 -2.22 -5.33
N VAL A 114 8.07 -1.21 -5.11
CA VAL A 114 8.48 0.05 -4.48
C VAL A 114 7.79 0.11 -3.12
N SER A 115 8.54 -0.07 -2.05
CA SER A 115 8.01 -0.09 -0.70
C SER A 115 8.07 1.30 -0.06
N ILE A 116 6.93 1.78 0.41
CA ILE A 116 6.80 3.09 1.05
C ILE A 116 6.25 2.89 2.45
N TYR A 117 6.99 3.35 3.45
CA TYR A 117 6.54 3.38 4.83
C TYR A 117 5.81 4.69 5.10
N VAL A 118 4.51 4.58 5.33
CA VAL A 118 3.66 5.72 5.73
C VAL A 118 3.71 5.81 7.24
N ASN A 119 4.53 6.72 7.75
CA ASN A 119 4.80 6.85 9.18
C ASN A 119 3.95 7.94 9.82
N ALA A 120 3.25 7.55 10.89
CA ALA A 120 2.64 8.48 11.84
C ALA A 120 2.70 7.80 13.22
N PRO A 121 2.99 8.54 14.30
CA PRO A 121 2.96 7.97 15.64
C PRO A 121 1.60 7.36 15.95
N VAL A 122 1.58 6.29 16.76
CA VAL A 122 0.32 5.61 17.12
C VAL A 122 -0.68 6.57 17.78
N GLU A 123 -0.19 7.51 18.57
CA GLU A 123 -1.02 8.51 19.23
C GLU A 123 -1.74 9.41 18.22
N VAL A 124 -1.08 9.76 17.13
CA VAL A 124 -1.66 10.55 16.04
C VAL A 124 -2.71 9.72 15.29
N CYS A 125 -2.39 8.47 14.98
CA CYS A 125 -3.34 7.55 14.33
C CYS A 125 -4.58 7.34 15.18
N GLU A 126 -4.39 7.11 16.49
CA GLU A 126 -5.47 6.90 17.44
C GLU A 126 -6.34 8.16 17.58
N ALA A 127 -5.74 9.34 17.59
CA ALA A 127 -6.47 10.60 17.65
C ALA A 127 -7.33 10.84 16.38
N ARG A 128 -6.87 10.38 15.22
CA ARG A 128 -7.64 10.45 13.97
C ARG A 128 -8.84 9.50 13.99
N ASP A 129 -8.61 8.27 14.36
CA ASP A 129 -9.58 7.16 14.53
C ASP A 129 -10.84 7.25 13.67
N VAL A 130 -10.64 7.40 12.37
CA VAL A 130 -11.69 7.74 11.38
C VAL A 130 -12.92 6.84 11.46
N LYS A 131 -12.71 5.54 11.71
CA LYS A 131 -13.79 4.53 11.78
C LYS A 131 -14.13 4.12 13.22
N GLY A 132 -13.54 4.75 14.23
CA GLY A 132 -13.71 4.37 15.64
C GLY A 132 -13.10 3.02 16.02
N MET A 133 -12.21 2.48 15.19
CA MET A 133 -11.63 1.16 15.40
C MET A 133 -10.62 1.10 16.55
N TYR A 134 -9.82 2.18 16.73
CA TYR A 134 -8.92 2.29 17.89
C TYR A 134 -9.70 2.29 19.20
N ARG A 135 -10.79 3.04 19.26
CA ARG A 135 -11.66 3.08 20.44
C ARG A 135 -12.23 1.70 20.76
N LYS A 136 -12.71 0.99 19.74
CA LYS A 136 -13.22 -0.38 19.89
C LYS A 136 -12.13 -1.35 20.33
N ALA A 137 -10.91 -1.19 19.82
CA ALA A 137 -9.78 -2.01 20.22
C ALA A 137 -9.40 -1.74 21.68
N ARG A 138 -9.38 -0.48 22.11
CA ARG A 138 -9.09 -0.11 23.51
C ARG A 138 -10.13 -0.64 24.48
N SER A 139 -11.39 -0.71 24.07
CA SER A 139 -12.48 -1.26 24.88
C SER A 139 -12.53 -2.79 24.89
N GLY A 140 -11.70 -3.45 24.10
CA GLY A 140 -11.70 -4.91 23.97
C GLY A 140 -12.72 -5.49 23.01
N GLU A 141 -13.50 -4.67 22.31
CA GLU A 141 -14.47 -5.13 21.31
C GLU A 141 -13.79 -5.75 20.09
N ILE A 142 -12.61 -5.23 19.72
CA ILE A 142 -11.80 -5.75 18.63
C ILE A 142 -10.52 -6.32 19.21
N LEU A 143 -10.26 -7.60 18.92
CA LEU A 143 -9.05 -8.31 19.33
C LEU A 143 -8.00 -8.24 18.22
N ASP A 144 -6.73 -8.40 18.61
CA ASP A 144 -5.59 -8.45 17.68
C ASP A 144 -5.54 -7.26 16.70
N PHE A 145 -5.83 -6.07 17.23
CA PHE A 145 -5.81 -4.83 16.46
C PHE A 145 -4.39 -4.27 16.41
N THR A 146 -3.85 -4.10 15.22
CA THR A 146 -2.50 -3.59 15.02
C THR A 146 -2.33 -2.20 15.62
N GLY A 147 -1.32 -2.03 16.45
CA GLY A 147 -1.02 -0.79 17.16
C GLY A 147 -1.62 -0.71 18.56
N VAL A 148 -2.55 -1.59 18.92
CA VAL A 148 -3.15 -1.66 20.26
C VAL A 148 -2.86 -3.02 20.91
N SER A 149 -3.40 -4.09 20.34
CA SER A 149 -3.29 -5.45 20.89
C SER A 149 -2.51 -6.41 19.98
N ALA A 150 -2.10 -5.95 18.80
CA ALA A 150 -1.18 -6.67 17.92
C ALA A 150 -0.01 -5.75 17.53
N PRO A 151 1.20 -6.30 17.34
CA PRO A 151 2.37 -5.48 17.05
C PRO A 151 2.38 -4.94 15.63
N PHE A 152 3.06 -3.81 15.45
CA PHE A 152 3.47 -3.29 14.17
C PHE A 152 4.99 -3.18 14.16
N GLU A 153 5.62 -3.97 13.31
CA GLU A 153 7.08 -3.90 13.14
C GLU A 153 7.42 -2.74 12.20
N ILE A 154 8.22 -1.81 12.64
CA ILE A 154 8.69 -0.71 11.79
C ILE A 154 9.50 -1.32 10.62
N PRO A 155 9.19 -0.96 9.35
CA PRO A 155 9.95 -1.48 8.21
C PRO A 155 11.44 -1.21 8.35
N LEU A 156 12.27 -2.24 8.15
CA LEU A 156 13.72 -2.14 8.28
C LEU A 156 14.37 -1.39 7.12
N SER A 157 13.86 -1.58 5.92
CA SER A 157 14.47 -1.09 4.68
C SER A 157 13.43 -0.68 3.64
N PRO A 158 12.56 0.29 3.94
CA PRO A 158 11.64 0.79 2.92
C PRO A 158 12.43 1.56 1.85
N ASP A 159 11.91 1.58 0.62
CA ASP A 159 12.51 2.39 -0.43
C ASP A 159 12.31 3.88 -0.16
N TYR A 160 11.22 4.23 0.51
CA TYR A 160 10.92 5.58 0.92
C TYR A 160 10.12 5.59 2.23
N ARG A 161 10.36 6.59 3.06
CA ARG A 161 9.57 6.87 4.27
C ARG A 161 8.92 8.22 4.12
N ILE A 162 7.62 8.30 4.39
CA ILE A 162 6.89 9.57 4.39
C ILE A 162 6.18 9.77 5.74
N ASP A 163 6.34 10.96 6.31
CA ASP A 163 5.75 11.33 7.59
C ASP A 163 4.46 12.10 7.33
N THR A 164 3.34 11.62 7.91
CA THR A 164 2.01 12.19 7.67
C THR A 164 1.46 12.97 8.85
N ALA A 165 2.22 13.07 9.94
CA ALA A 165 1.74 13.76 11.15
C ALA A 165 1.80 15.28 11.06
N SER A 166 2.71 15.84 10.24
CA SER A 166 3.07 17.27 10.27
C SER A 166 2.64 18.05 9.03
N LEU A 167 2.39 17.39 7.91
CA LEU A 167 2.08 18.05 6.63
C LEU A 167 0.69 17.71 6.16
N ALA A 168 0.10 18.59 5.35
CA ALA A 168 -1.16 18.34 4.70
C ALA A 168 -1.02 17.18 3.67
N PRO A 169 -2.09 16.40 3.43
CA PRO A 169 -2.04 15.31 2.46
C PRO A 169 -1.52 15.72 1.07
N GLU A 170 -1.89 16.90 0.59
CA GLU A 170 -1.45 17.43 -0.72
C GLU A 170 0.06 17.60 -0.79
N GLN A 171 0.69 18.02 0.31
CA GLN A 171 2.14 18.17 0.40
C GLN A 171 2.82 16.80 0.40
N ASN A 172 2.25 15.83 1.11
CA ASN A 172 2.73 14.46 1.12
C ASN A 172 2.62 13.80 -0.25
N ILE A 173 1.52 14.03 -0.96
CA ILE A 173 1.32 13.52 -2.32
C ILE A 173 2.36 14.11 -3.27
N ALA A 174 2.61 15.42 -3.20
CA ALA A 174 3.64 16.08 -4.01
C ALA A 174 5.03 15.47 -3.76
N GLU A 175 5.36 15.20 -2.51
CA GLU A 175 6.63 14.55 -2.13
C GLU A 175 6.73 13.14 -2.72
N LEU A 176 5.67 12.36 -2.63
CA LEU A 176 5.62 11.00 -3.20
C LEU A 176 5.77 11.02 -4.73
N LEU A 177 5.13 11.96 -5.42
CA LEU A 177 5.26 12.09 -6.86
C LEU A 177 6.70 12.36 -7.29
N GLU A 178 7.43 13.20 -6.58
CA GLU A 178 8.85 13.46 -6.86
C GLU A 178 9.68 12.19 -6.77
N PHE A 179 9.37 11.32 -5.83
CA PHE A 179 10.06 10.04 -5.67
C PHE A 179 9.63 9.01 -6.71
N ILE A 180 8.32 8.88 -6.97
CA ILE A 180 7.74 7.79 -7.75
C ILE A 180 7.85 8.00 -9.26
N VAL A 181 7.58 9.21 -9.76
CA VAL A 181 7.52 9.48 -11.21
C VAL A 181 8.80 9.08 -11.93
N PRO A 182 10.01 9.38 -11.43
CA PRO A 182 11.25 8.93 -12.08
C PRO A 182 11.36 7.41 -12.21
N ILE A 183 10.74 6.65 -11.30
CA ILE A 183 10.78 5.17 -11.29
C ILE A 183 9.87 4.58 -12.36
N ILE A 184 8.69 5.17 -12.57
CA ILE A 184 7.64 4.65 -13.47
C ILE A 184 7.64 5.30 -14.85
N LYS A 185 8.44 6.33 -15.04
CA LYS A 185 8.55 7.02 -16.31
C LYS A 185 9.22 6.12 -17.33
N PHE A 186 8.60 5.99 -18.50
CA PHE A 186 9.19 5.24 -19.60
C PHE A 186 10.25 6.09 -20.31
N GLU A 187 11.43 5.52 -20.43
CA GLU A 187 12.52 6.09 -21.24
C GLU A 187 12.66 5.26 -22.51
N ALA A 188 12.51 5.95 -23.63
CA ALA A 188 12.61 5.32 -24.94
C ALA A 188 14.04 4.85 -25.27
#